data_aa99b19af6b0c3278e3ee2d329d17da3
#
_entry.id   aa99b19af6b0c3278e3ee2d329d17da3
#
_cell.length_a   1.000
_cell.length_b   1.000
_cell.length_c   1.000
_cell.angle_alpha   90.00
_cell.angle_beta   90.00
_cell.angle_gamma   90.00
#
_symmetry.space_group_name_H-M   'P 1'
#
loop_
_entity.id
_entity.type
_entity.pdbx_description
1 polymer ?
#
loop_
_entity_poly.entity_id
_entity_poly.type
_entity_poly.pdbx_seq_one_letter_code
_entity_poly.pdbx_strand_id
1 'polypeptide(L)'
;MRDSNQTIIKFNYDENYKDRDFFSSKSNKHVLNFLDKWPKWEKNFVNIIGERLSGKTHLINIFLKKNKGIIIDANSLKNAYLKKIKAYDNVIIENLSSNVDQKLLYSLLNLIEQDNKYIIITTLVPIVNLNFKLNDLKSRTKNFLLLNIEQPDDELIYAIIIKNLSDRQITLDKRLIQYIIKRIERSYSNIHDFIYKIDQLSLKKKKSIDFKIIKEVLGE
;
A
#
# COMPACT_ATOMS: atom_id res chain seq x y z
N MET A 1 -27.32 -34.49 17.96
CA MET A 1 -26.90 -33.21 17.39
C MET A 1 -25.54 -33.44 16.75
N ARG A 2 -25.44 -33.39 15.43
CA ARG A 2 -24.14 -33.54 14.74
C ARG A 2 -23.47 -32.19 14.70
N ASP A 3 -22.38 -32.02 15.46
CA ASP A 3 -21.47 -30.89 15.29
C ASP A 3 -20.80 -31.01 13.92
N SER A 4 -21.33 -30.29 12.96
CA SER A 4 -20.65 -30.11 11.68
C SER A 4 -19.56 -29.07 11.86
N ASN A 5 -18.34 -29.51 12.14
CA ASN A 5 -17.14 -28.69 12.04
C ASN A 5 -16.96 -28.24 10.57
N GLN A 6 -17.57 -27.12 10.23
CA GLN A 6 -17.39 -26.50 8.92
C GLN A 6 -16.02 -25.81 8.91
N THR A 7 -15.06 -26.42 8.19
CA THR A 7 -13.73 -25.84 8.02
C THR A 7 -13.82 -24.65 7.06
N ILE A 8 -13.43 -23.45 7.52
CA ILE A 8 -13.33 -22.27 6.67
C ILE A 8 -12.09 -22.44 5.81
N ILE A 9 -12.28 -22.68 4.52
CA ILE A 9 -11.19 -22.71 3.54
C ILE A 9 -10.75 -21.27 3.30
N LYS A 10 -9.52 -20.95 3.70
CA LYS A 10 -8.89 -19.66 3.37
C LYS A 10 -8.44 -19.71 1.92
N PHE A 11 -9.15 -19.03 1.04
CA PHE A 11 -8.64 -18.73 -0.29
C PHE A 11 -7.62 -17.60 -0.19
N ASN A 12 -6.42 -17.80 -0.72
CA ASN A 12 -5.49 -16.70 -0.97
C ASN A 12 -6.11 -15.86 -2.08
N TYR A 13 -6.56 -14.66 -1.75
CA TYR A 13 -6.97 -13.68 -2.74
C TYR A 13 -5.69 -13.15 -3.41
N ASP A 14 -5.51 -13.45 -4.68
CA ASP A 14 -4.55 -12.74 -5.51
C ASP A 14 -5.04 -11.30 -5.65
N GLU A 15 -4.27 -10.35 -5.13
CA GLU A 15 -4.57 -8.94 -5.22
C GLU A 15 -4.61 -8.50 -6.68
N ASN A 16 -5.80 -8.22 -7.19
CA ASN A 16 -6.00 -7.85 -8.59
C ASN A 16 -5.93 -6.33 -8.72
N TYR A 17 -4.76 -5.80 -9.06
CA TYR A 17 -4.50 -4.36 -9.23
C TYR A 17 -5.00 -3.86 -10.58
N LYS A 18 -6.31 -3.74 -10.77
CA LYS A 18 -6.89 -3.06 -11.95
C LYS A 18 -6.88 -1.55 -11.70
N ASP A 19 -6.63 -0.75 -12.74
CA ASP A 19 -6.66 0.73 -12.63
C ASP A 19 -8.00 1.24 -12.12
N ARG A 20 -9.09 0.54 -12.45
CA ARG A 20 -10.46 0.83 -12.00
C ARG A 20 -10.67 0.59 -10.49
N ASP A 21 -9.78 -0.13 -9.85
CA ASP A 21 -9.88 -0.48 -8.44
C ASP A 21 -9.15 0.51 -7.53
N PHE A 22 -8.38 1.45 -8.09
CA PHE A 22 -7.75 2.52 -7.34
C PHE A 22 -8.69 3.72 -7.23
N PHE A 23 -9.11 4.03 -6.01
CA PHE A 23 -9.91 5.22 -5.74
C PHE A 23 -9.01 6.39 -5.38
N SER A 24 -9.05 7.44 -6.21
CA SER A 24 -8.32 8.69 -5.96
C SER A 24 -9.15 9.61 -5.07
N SER A 25 -8.60 10.00 -3.92
CA SER A 25 -9.18 10.94 -2.98
C SER A 25 -8.18 12.04 -2.60
N LYS A 26 -8.55 12.95 -1.72
CA LYS A 26 -7.63 13.97 -1.20
C LYS A 26 -6.39 13.37 -0.56
N SER A 27 -6.53 12.20 0.07
CA SER A 27 -5.44 11.51 0.79
C SER A 27 -4.29 11.03 -0.10
N ASN A 28 -4.56 10.73 -1.38
CA ASN A 28 -3.58 10.06 -2.26
C ASN A 28 -3.43 10.72 -3.65
N LYS A 29 -4.32 11.63 -4.04
CA LYS A 29 -4.36 12.24 -5.37
C LYS A 29 -3.07 12.96 -5.76
N HIS A 30 -2.41 13.61 -4.80
CA HIS A 30 -1.16 14.33 -5.07
C HIS A 30 -0.02 13.37 -5.45
N VAL A 31 0.04 12.15 -4.87
CA VAL A 31 1.01 11.12 -5.23
C VAL A 31 0.75 10.63 -6.66
N LEU A 32 -0.52 10.32 -6.98
CA LEU A 32 -0.91 9.90 -8.33
C LEU A 32 -0.57 10.98 -9.37
N ASN A 33 -0.94 12.23 -9.09
CA ASN A 33 -0.65 13.37 -9.97
C ASN A 33 0.85 13.59 -10.19
N PHE A 34 1.68 13.30 -9.18
CA PHE A 34 3.12 13.37 -9.33
C PHE A 34 3.64 12.25 -10.24
N LEU A 35 3.19 11.02 -10.02
CA LEU A 35 3.60 9.87 -10.83
C LEU A 35 3.21 10.05 -12.32
N ASP A 36 2.05 10.63 -12.60
CA ASP A 36 1.58 10.90 -13.96
C ASP A 36 2.41 11.95 -14.70
N LYS A 37 3.21 12.77 -14.01
CA LYS A 37 4.12 13.74 -14.65
C LYS A 37 5.41 13.12 -15.18
N TRP A 38 5.66 11.82 -14.94
CA TRP A 38 6.88 11.17 -15.44
C TRP A 38 6.98 11.35 -16.97
N PRO A 39 8.17 11.60 -17.56
CA PRO A 39 9.49 11.70 -16.92
C PRO A 39 9.88 13.11 -16.42
N LYS A 40 8.94 14.07 -16.39
CA LYS A 40 9.18 15.47 -16.00
C LYS A 40 9.13 15.67 -14.47
N TRP A 41 9.80 14.80 -13.72
CA TRP A 41 9.90 14.95 -12.28
C TRP A 41 11.00 15.93 -11.91
N GLU A 42 10.78 16.68 -10.83
CA GLU A 42 11.79 17.61 -10.28
C GLU A 42 13.01 16.88 -9.71
N LYS A 43 12.83 15.65 -9.23
CA LYS A 43 13.86 14.78 -8.68
C LYS A 43 13.67 13.34 -9.14
N ASN A 44 14.78 12.68 -9.48
CA ASN A 44 14.77 11.27 -9.89
C ASN A 44 14.61 10.28 -8.71
N PHE A 45 14.80 10.77 -7.47
CA PHE A 45 14.77 9.99 -6.24
C PHE A 45 13.49 10.31 -5.48
N VAL A 46 12.56 9.36 -5.40
CA VAL A 46 11.23 9.53 -4.82
C VAL A 46 10.99 8.51 -3.72
N ASN A 47 10.50 8.97 -2.59
CA ASN A 47 10.04 8.11 -1.50
C ASN A 47 8.54 8.28 -1.31
N ILE A 48 7.76 7.21 -1.57
CA ILE A 48 6.33 7.14 -1.28
C ILE A 48 6.17 6.56 0.12
N ILE A 49 5.58 7.35 0.99
CA ILE A 49 5.38 7.04 2.40
C ILE A 49 3.90 6.77 2.64
N GLY A 50 3.60 5.81 3.48
CA GLY A 50 2.22 5.54 3.88
C GLY A 50 2.10 4.30 4.75
N GLU A 51 1.03 4.23 5.50
CA GLU A 51 0.68 3.10 6.35
C GLU A 51 0.59 1.79 5.54
N ARG A 52 0.61 0.66 6.20
CA ARG A 52 0.27 -0.63 5.57
C ARG A 52 -1.11 -0.53 4.94
N LEU A 53 -1.30 -1.19 3.80
CA LEU A 53 -2.57 -1.21 3.06
C LEU A 53 -3.03 0.15 2.51
N SER A 54 -2.19 1.20 2.56
CA SER A 54 -2.52 2.54 2.03
C SER A 54 -2.54 2.64 0.50
N GLY A 55 -2.27 1.55 -0.22
CA GLY A 55 -2.32 1.50 -1.68
C GLY A 55 -0.99 1.84 -2.37
N LYS A 56 0.17 1.88 -1.66
CA LYS A 56 1.50 2.13 -2.28
C LYS A 56 1.77 1.22 -3.46
N THR A 57 1.67 -0.10 -3.24
CA THR A 57 1.87 -1.11 -4.30
C THR A 57 0.90 -0.93 -5.46
N HIS A 58 -0.35 -0.51 -5.20
CA HIS A 58 -1.32 -0.24 -6.25
C HIS A 58 -0.87 0.94 -7.13
N LEU A 59 -0.44 2.05 -6.51
CA LEU A 59 0.13 3.21 -7.23
C LEU A 59 1.34 2.83 -8.08
N ILE A 60 2.25 1.99 -7.55
CA ILE A 60 3.40 1.47 -8.28
C ILE A 60 2.96 0.66 -9.50
N ASN A 61 1.97 -0.22 -9.34
CA ASN A 61 1.47 -1.03 -10.46
C ASN A 61 0.79 -0.17 -11.54
N ILE A 62 0.04 0.88 -11.17
CA ILE A 62 -0.52 1.86 -12.10
C ILE A 62 0.60 2.56 -12.88
N PHE A 63 1.64 3.01 -12.19
CA PHE A 63 2.80 3.66 -12.80
C PHE A 63 3.50 2.73 -13.80
N LEU A 64 3.74 1.47 -13.44
CA LEU A 64 4.46 0.52 -14.27
C LEU A 64 3.68 -0.03 -15.45
N LYS A 65 2.35 0.07 -15.45
CA LYS A 65 1.54 -0.23 -16.64
C LYS A 65 1.81 0.75 -17.78
N LYS A 66 2.13 2.00 -17.44
CA LYS A 66 2.44 3.06 -18.40
C LYS A 66 3.95 3.16 -18.67
N ASN A 67 4.80 2.78 -17.73
CA ASN A 67 6.23 3.07 -17.71
C ASN A 67 7.02 1.79 -17.42
N LYS A 68 7.92 1.43 -18.32
CA LYS A 68 8.76 0.23 -18.13
C LYS A 68 9.66 0.38 -16.91
N GLY A 69 9.69 -0.63 -16.02
CA GLY A 69 10.52 -0.60 -14.82
C GLY A 69 10.67 -1.98 -14.18
N ILE A 70 11.45 -2.04 -13.10
CA ILE A 70 11.67 -3.25 -12.30
C ILE A 70 11.24 -3.03 -10.85
N ILE A 71 10.49 -3.98 -10.28
CA ILE A 71 10.16 -4.00 -8.85
C ILE A 71 11.10 -4.95 -8.13
N ILE A 72 11.59 -4.50 -6.97
CA ILE A 72 12.45 -5.26 -6.06
C ILE A 72 11.87 -5.10 -4.67
N ASP A 73 11.51 -6.20 -4.01
CA ASP A 73 11.21 -6.15 -2.57
C ASP A 73 12.51 -5.97 -1.79
N ALA A 74 12.55 -5.02 -0.87
CA ALA A 74 13.75 -4.69 -0.12
C ALA A 74 14.33 -5.88 0.67
N ASN A 75 13.47 -6.79 1.14
CA ASN A 75 13.89 -7.99 1.86
C ASN A 75 14.58 -9.01 0.93
N SER A 76 14.34 -8.94 -0.37
CA SER A 76 14.94 -9.82 -1.38
C SER A 76 16.11 -9.16 -2.13
N LEU A 77 16.55 -7.99 -1.70
CA LEU A 77 17.64 -7.25 -2.34
C LEU A 77 18.94 -8.06 -2.31
N LYS A 78 19.58 -8.24 -3.47
CA LYS A 78 20.82 -9.01 -3.63
C LYS A 78 21.67 -8.47 -4.78
N ASN A 79 22.97 -8.78 -4.79
CA ASN A 79 23.94 -8.30 -5.77
C ASN A 79 23.53 -8.51 -7.24
N ALA A 80 22.77 -9.57 -7.54
CA ALA A 80 22.30 -9.83 -8.90
C ALA A 80 21.42 -8.69 -9.45
N TYR A 81 20.77 -7.90 -8.59
CA TYR A 81 19.96 -6.75 -9.03
C TYR A 81 20.81 -5.60 -9.58
N LEU A 82 22.05 -5.41 -9.14
CA LEU A 82 22.97 -4.39 -9.69
C LEU A 82 23.19 -4.53 -11.20
N LYS A 83 23.18 -5.77 -11.70
CA LYS A 83 23.24 -6.02 -13.15
C LYS A 83 21.87 -5.84 -13.82
N LYS A 84 20.79 -6.28 -13.17
CA LYS A 84 19.44 -6.25 -13.75
C LYS A 84 18.90 -4.84 -13.94
N ILE A 85 19.16 -3.93 -13.00
CA ILE A 85 18.66 -2.54 -13.06
C ILE A 85 19.19 -1.76 -14.26
N LYS A 86 20.33 -2.18 -14.85
CA LYS A 86 20.90 -1.51 -16.04
C LYS A 86 19.96 -1.51 -17.23
N ALA A 87 19.05 -2.52 -17.33
CA ALA A 87 18.10 -2.67 -18.43
C ALA A 87 16.81 -1.83 -18.27
N TYR A 88 16.67 -1.08 -17.17
CA TYR A 88 15.44 -0.35 -16.85
C TYR A 88 15.73 1.10 -16.50
N ASP A 89 14.87 2.01 -16.95
CA ASP A 89 14.96 3.43 -16.58
C ASP A 89 14.34 3.70 -15.21
N ASN A 90 13.32 2.91 -14.83
CA ASN A 90 12.62 3.02 -13.56
C ASN A 90 12.92 1.84 -12.66
N VAL A 91 13.42 2.11 -11.46
CA VAL A 91 13.70 1.12 -10.43
C VAL A 91 12.80 1.38 -9.25
N ILE A 92 12.09 0.35 -8.80
CA ILE A 92 11.21 0.43 -7.65
C ILE A 92 11.74 -0.49 -6.55
N ILE A 93 11.87 0.03 -5.33
CA ILE A 93 12.18 -0.77 -4.14
C ILE A 93 10.98 -0.68 -3.19
N GLU A 94 10.29 -1.80 -3.01
CA GLU A 94 9.15 -1.86 -2.10
C GLU A 94 9.54 -2.30 -0.69
N ASN A 95 8.76 -1.83 0.29
CA ASN A 95 8.85 -2.24 1.70
C ASN A 95 10.22 -1.97 2.34
N LEU A 96 10.89 -0.88 1.96
CA LEU A 96 12.20 -0.56 2.54
C LEU A 96 12.08 -0.30 4.04
N SER A 97 12.99 -0.94 4.79
CA SER A 97 13.19 -0.76 6.23
C SER A 97 14.68 -0.63 6.55
N SER A 98 15.01 -0.34 7.81
CA SER A 98 16.40 -0.26 8.28
C SER A 98 17.17 -1.59 8.23
N ASN A 99 16.47 -2.72 8.07
CA ASN A 99 17.05 -4.08 8.08
C ASN A 99 17.65 -4.50 6.74
N VAL A 100 17.57 -3.66 5.71
CA VAL A 100 18.15 -3.92 4.39
C VAL A 100 19.68 -3.98 4.46
N ASP A 101 20.31 -4.70 3.53
CA ASP A 101 21.76 -4.57 3.31
C ASP A 101 22.09 -3.14 2.85
N GLN A 102 22.60 -2.32 3.80
CA GLN A 102 22.81 -0.90 3.59
C GLN A 102 23.95 -0.61 2.58
N LYS A 103 24.97 -1.47 2.51
CA LYS A 103 26.07 -1.34 1.53
C LYS A 103 25.55 -1.60 0.12
N LEU A 104 24.73 -2.64 -0.01
CA LEU A 104 24.13 -2.99 -1.30
C LEU A 104 23.13 -1.93 -1.75
N LEU A 105 22.28 -1.43 -0.85
CA LEU A 105 21.37 -0.32 -1.15
C LEU A 105 22.15 0.93 -1.59
N TYR A 106 23.21 1.29 -0.88
CA TYR A 106 24.06 2.42 -1.25
C TYR A 106 24.68 2.25 -2.64
N SER A 107 25.20 1.05 -2.94
CA SER A 107 25.77 0.75 -4.27
C SER A 107 24.71 0.85 -5.37
N LEU A 108 23.49 0.41 -5.12
CA LEU A 108 22.36 0.50 -6.04
C LEU A 108 21.99 1.97 -6.30
N LEU A 109 21.88 2.79 -5.26
CA LEU A 109 21.56 4.21 -5.39
C LEU A 109 22.64 4.96 -6.18
N ASN A 110 23.93 4.60 -6.00
CA ASN A 110 25.02 5.17 -6.80
C ASN A 110 24.88 4.84 -8.29
N LEU A 111 24.59 3.59 -8.64
CA LEU A 111 24.37 3.20 -10.02
C LEU A 111 23.20 3.93 -10.67
N ILE A 112 22.09 4.08 -9.92
CA ILE A 112 20.92 4.80 -10.40
C ILE A 112 21.24 6.27 -10.70
N GLU A 113 22.01 6.93 -9.83
CA GLU A 113 22.42 8.30 -10.02
C GLU A 113 23.40 8.44 -11.20
N GLN A 114 24.42 7.56 -11.28
CA GLN A 114 25.41 7.57 -12.38
C GLN A 114 24.75 7.36 -13.76
N ASP A 115 23.77 6.46 -13.83
CA ASP A 115 23.04 6.15 -15.06
C ASP A 115 21.86 7.12 -15.32
N ASN A 116 21.69 8.16 -14.49
CA ASN A 116 20.59 9.14 -14.53
C ASN A 116 19.18 8.48 -14.61
N LYS A 117 18.96 7.42 -13.85
CA LYS A 117 17.70 6.66 -13.78
C LYS A 117 16.78 7.22 -12.70
N TYR A 118 15.53 6.75 -12.72
CA TYR A 118 14.52 7.08 -11.72
C TYR A 118 14.39 5.98 -10.69
N ILE A 119 14.22 6.36 -9.42
CA ILE A 119 13.93 5.41 -8.35
C ILE A 119 12.71 5.84 -7.54
N ILE A 120 11.84 4.88 -7.26
CA ILE A 120 10.76 5.01 -6.29
C ILE A 120 11.03 4.02 -5.16
N ILE A 121 11.01 4.50 -3.93
CA ILE A 121 11.12 3.66 -2.74
C ILE A 121 9.83 3.79 -1.93
N THR A 122 9.24 2.67 -1.51
CA THR A 122 8.09 2.69 -0.61
C THR A 122 8.51 2.36 0.81
N THR A 123 7.99 3.13 1.77
CA THR A 123 8.29 3.00 3.21
C THR A 123 7.05 3.21 4.07
N LEU A 124 7.14 2.85 5.34
CA LEU A 124 6.11 3.18 6.35
C LEU A 124 6.31 4.56 6.96
N VAL A 125 7.57 4.99 7.07
CA VAL A 125 7.98 6.29 7.60
C VAL A 125 8.93 6.96 6.62
N PRO A 126 9.12 8.28 6.65
CA PRO A 126 10.08 8.95 5.77
C PRO A 126 11.43 8.24 5.75
N ILE A 127 12.01 8.03 4.56
CA ILE A 127 13.29 7.32 4.40
C ILE A 127 14.42 7.95 5.21
N VAL A 128 14.37 9.26 5.43
CA VAL A 128 15.33 10.02 6.25
C VAL A 128 15.25 9.66 7.74
N ASN A 129 14.12 9.11 8.19
CA ASN A 129 13.87 8.69 9.57
C ASN A 129 14.20 7.21 9.80
N LEU A 130 14.59 6.47 8.76
CA LEU A 130 15.06 5.10 8.92
C LEU A 130 16.42 5.08 9.61
N ASN A 131 16.55 4.24 10.64
CA ASN A 131 17.77 4.17 11.43
C ASN A 131 18.89 3.39 10.69
N PHE A 132 19.40 3.99 9.61
CA PHE A 132 20.57 3.45 8.91
C PHE A 132 21.84 3.66 9.75
N LYS A 133 22.79 2.72 9.69
CA LYS A 133 24.11 2.83 10.35
C LYS A 133 25.14 3.50 9.44
N LEU A 134 25.02 3.32 8.10
CA LEU A 134 25.94 3.84 7.11
C LEU A 134 25.70 5.35 6.89
N ASN A 135 26.67 6.20 7.26
CA ASN A 135 26.53 7.66 7.16
C ASN A 135 26.31 8.16 5.74
N ASP A 136 27.00 7.57 4.76
CA ASP A 136 26.86 7.93 3.34
C ASP A 136 25.44 7.67 2.84
N LEU A 137 24.81 6.57 3.29
CA LEU A 137 23.43 6.27 2.97
C LEU A 137 22.48 7.30 3.62
N LYS A 138 22.73 7.67 4.90
CA LYS A 138 21.95 8.73 5.58
C LYS A 138 21.98 10.05 4.83
N SER A 139 23.16 10.47 4.36
CA SER A 139 23.31 11.71 3.59
C SER A 139 22.52 11.63 2.28
N ARG A 140 22.57 10.49 1.60
CA ARG A 140 21.87 10.28 0.33
C ARG A 140 20.35 10.28 0.48
N THR A 141 19.81 9.77 1.58
CA THR A 141 18.35 9.77 1.82
C THR A 141 17.75 11.18 1.89
N LYS A 142 18.54 12.20 2.21
CA LYS A 142 18.10 13.61 2.22
C LYS A 142 17.75 14.16 0.84
N ASN A 143 18.24 13.53 -0.23
CA ASN A 143 17.99 13.94 -1.62
C ASN A 143 16.63 13.45 -2.15
N PHE A 144 15.96 12.56 -1.44
CA PHE A 144 14.66 12.04 -1.87
C PHE A 144 13.56 13.10 -1.78
N LEU A 145 12.71 13.14 -2.79
CA LEU A 145 11.42 13.80 -2.71
C LEU A 145 10.48 12.91 -1.89
N LEU A 146 9.88 13.47 -0.85
CA LEU A 146 8.98 12.75 0.05
C LEU A 146 7.53 12.96 -0.37
N LEU A 147 6.82 11.89 -0.68
CA LEU A 147 5.39 11.88 -1.02
C LEU A 147 4.64 11.04 0.00
N ASN A 148 3.81 11.67 0.81
CA ASN A 148 3.08 11.01 1.87
C ASN A 148 1.64 10.67 1.42
N ILE A 149 1.22 9.43 1.58
CA ILE A 149 -0.20 9.06 1.48
C ILE A 149 -0.81 9.34 2.85
N GLU A 150 -1.73 10.30 2.87
CA GLU A 150 -2.40 10.74 4.10
C GLU A 150 -3.38 9.67 4.63
N GLN A 151 -3.86 9.87 5.85
CA GLN A 151 -4.93 9.07 6.42
C GLN A 151 -6.17 9.12 5.51
N PRO A 152 -6.94 8.00 5.41
CA PRO A 152 -8.08 7.95 4.53
C PRO A 152 -9.18 8.93 4.96
N ASP A 153 -9.67 9.71 4.00
CA ASP A 153 -10.85 10.54 4.16
C ASP A 153 -12.14 9.72 4.04
N ASP A 154 -13.29 10.32 4.35
CA ASP A 154 -14.58 9.64 4.34
C ASP A 154 -14.93 9.03 2.98
N GLU A 155 -14.55 9.69 1.89
CA GLU A 155 -14.80 9.22 0.52
C GLU A 155 -13.97 7.96 0.24
N LEU A 156 -12.71 7.95 0.65
CA LEU A 156 -11.83 6.81 0.50
C LEU A 156 -12.24 5.64 1.40
N ILE A 157 -12.63 5.89 2.66
CA ILE A 157 -13.17 4.86 3.55
C ILE A 157 -14.41 4.22 2.93
N TYR A 158 -15.34 5.03 2.41
CA TYR A 158 -16.53 4.54 1.71
C TYR A 158 -16.15 3.63 0.53
N ALA A 159 -15.22 4.07 -0.32
CA ALA A 159 -14.79 3.31 -1.49
C ALA A 159 -14.11 1.99 -1.11
N ILE A 160 -13.24 1.99 -0.07
CA ILE A 160 -12.57 0.79 0.42
C ILE A 160 -13.58 -0.22 0.96
N ILE A 161 -14.57 0.24 1.75
CA ILE A 161 -15.62 -0.64 2.30
C ILE A 161 -16.44 -1.26 1.17
N ILE A 162 -16.97 -0.43 0.25
CA ILE A 162 -17.80 -0.91 -0.85
C ILE A 162 -17.03 -1.92 -1.71
N LYS A 163 -15.80 -1.60 -2.11
CA LYS A 163 -14.98 -2.50 -2.93
C LYS A 163 -14.78 -3.85 -2.24
N ASN A 164 -14.27 -3.82 -1.01
CA ASN A 164 -13.93 -5.06 -0.31
C ASN A 164 -15.15 -5.94 0.00
N LEU A 165 -16.30 -5.34 0.26
CA LEU A 165 -17.54 -6.08 0.48
C LEU A 165 -18.13 -6.60 -0.85
N SER A 166 -18.08 -5.80 -1.92
CA SER A 166 -18.49 -6.23 -3.26
C SER A 166 -17.68 -7.42 -3.77
N ASP A 167 -16.37 -7.43 -3.53
CA ASP A 167 -15.49 -8.56 -3.89
C ASP A 167 -15.91 -9.85 -3.15
N ARG A 168 -16.57 -9.72 -2.00
CA ARG A 168 -17.16 -10.82 -1.21
C ARG A 168 -18.63 -11.06 -1.49
N GLN A 169 -19.20 -10.38 -2.50
CA GLN A 169 -20.63 -10.44 -2.84
C GLN A 169 -21.54 -9.99 -1.69
N ILE A 170 -21.06 -9.12 -0.82
CA ILE A 170 -21.79 -8.54 0.28
C ILE A 170 -22.25 -7.12 -0.09
N THR A 171 -23.54 -6.85 0.02
CA THR A 171 -24.11 -5.52 -0.15
C THR A 171 -24.54 -4.96 1.20
N LEU A 172 -24.10 -3.73 1.53
CA LEU A 172 -24.56 -3.02 2.73
C LEU A 172 -25.45 -1.83 2.35
N ASP A 173 -26.44 -1.58 3.20
CA ASP A 173 -27.23 -0.35 3.15
C ASP A 173 -26.34 0.87 3.39
N LYS A 174 -26.59 1.95 2.65
CA LYS A 174 -25.86 3.22 2.77
C LYS A 174 -25.81 3.76 4.20
N ARG A 175 -26.91 3.55 4.97
CA ARG A 175 -26.99 3.99 6.38
C ARG A 175 -25.99 3.23 7.27
N LEU A 176 -25.82 1.92 7.02
CA LEU A 176 -24.83 1.11 7.74
C LEU A 176 -23.39 1.58 7.45
N ILE A 177 -23.10 1.87 6.18
CA ILE A 177 -21.78 2.37 5.78
C ILE A 177 -21.50 3.74 6.42
N GLN A 178 -22.46 4.66 6.39
CA GLN A 178 -22.33 5.95 7.05
C GLN A 178 -22.14 5.84 8.55
N TYR A 179 -22.78 4.87 9.18
CA TYR A 179 -22.60 4.58 10.60
C TYR A 179 -21.16 4.13 10.90
N ILE A 180 -20.60 3.23 10.05
CA ILE A 180 -19.22 2.75 10.16
C ILE A 180 -18.23 3.91 10.00
N ILE A 181 -18.34 4.72 8.93
CA ILE A 181 -17.43 5.83 8.62
C ILE A 181 -17.30 6.81 9.79
N LYS A 182 -18.38 7.07 10.51
CA LYS A 182 -18.39 8.01 11.65
C LYS A 182 -17.69 7.47 12.90
N ARG A 183 -17.42 6.16 12.98
CA ARG A 183 -16.96 5.48 14.20
C ARG A 183 -15.65 4.73 14.04
N ILE A 184 -15.34 4.34 12.81
CA ILE A 184 -14.13 3.59 12.53
C ILE A 184 -12.90 4.49 12.70
N GLU A 185 -11.85 3.96 13.28
CA GLU A 185 -10.56 4.64 13.33
C GLU A 185 -10.01 4.85 11.91
N ARG A 186 -9.52 6.06 11.63
CA ARG A 186 -9.03 6.49 10.30
C ARG A 186 -7.64 5.96 10.01
N SER A 187 -7.50 4.65 9.98
CA SER A 187 -6.30 3.92 9.63
C SER A 187 -6.64 2.88 8.58
N TYR A 188 -5.79 2.74 7.56
CA TYR A 188 -6.00 1.73 6.51
C TYR A 188 -6.03 0.32 7.09
N SER A 189 -5.15 0.03 8.05
CA SER A 189 -5.08 -1.27 8.72
C SER A 189 -6.38 -1.55 9.47
N ASN A 190 -6.89 -0.59 10.24
CA ASN A 190 -8.12 -0.78 11.02
C ASN A 190 -9.36 -0.94 10.14
N ILE A 191 -9.42 -0.23 9.00
CA ILE A 191 -10.52 -0.40 8.03
C ILE A 191 -10.51 -1.83 7.46
N HIS A 192 -9.36 -2.34 7.05
CA HIS A 192 -9.23 -3.70 6.54
C HIS A 192 -9.54 -4.76 7.60
N ASP A 193 -9.05 -4.59 8.83
CA ASP A 193 -9.33 -5.47 9.97
C ASP A 193 -10.82 -5.47 10.31
N PHE A 194 -11.47 -4.31 10.29
CA PHE A 194 -12.90 -4.19 10.49
C PHE A 194 -13.69 -4.97 9.44
N ILE A 195 -13.36 -4.78 8.15
CA ILE A 195 -14.03 -5.48 7.04
C ILE A 195 -13.85 -7.00 7.19
N TYR A 196 -12.65 -7.45 7.56
CA TYR A 196 -12.39 -8.86 7.80
C TYR A 196 -13.22 -9.40 8.98
N LYS A 197 -13.25 -8.70 10.11
CA LYS A 197 -13.99 -9.11 11.32
C LYS A 197 -15.50 -9.17 11.07
N ILE A 198 -16.07 -8.17 10.39
CA ILE A 198 -17.50 -8.12 10.10
C ILE A 198 -17.93 -9.26 9.17
N ASP A 199 -17.11 -9.60 8.17
CA ASP A 199 -17.32 -10.74 7.28
C ASP A 199 -17.29 -12.07 8.06
N GLN A 200 -16.24 -12.30 8.85
CA GLN A 200 -16.11 -13.50 9.67
C GLN A 200 -17.28 -13.67 10.67
N LEU A 201 -17.70 -12.58 11.29
CA LEU A 201 -18.80 -12.62 12.27
C LEU A 201 -20.14 -12.91 11.59
N SER A 202 -20.39 -12.34 10.42
CA SER A 202 -21.57 -12.60 9.59
C SER A 202 -21.65 -14.09 9.20
N LEU A 203 -20.54 -14.64 8.71
CA LEU A 203 -20.44 -16.06 8.35
C LEU A 203 -20.67 -16.97 9.56
N LYS A 204 -20.00 -16.69 10.70
CA LYS A 204 -20.15 -17.46 11.95
C LYS A 204 -21.58 -17.48 12.46
N LYS A 205 -22.26 -16.33 12.42
CA LYS A 205 -23.64 -16.18 12.87
C LYS A 205 -24.69 -16.61 11.84
N LYS A 206 -24.26 -16.89 10.59
CA LYS A 206 -25.14 -17.18 9.44
C LYS A 206 -26.23 -16.12 9.27
N LYS A 207 -25.85 -14.83 9.41
CA LYS A 207 -26.76 -13.68 9.32
C LYS A 207 -26.18 -12.62 8.41
N SER A 208 -27.05 -11.87 7.75
CA SER A 208 -26.67 -10.65 7.04
C SER A 208 -26.08 -9.62 8.00
N ILE A 209 -25.19 -8.77 7.49
CA ILE A 209 -24.58 -7.70 8.28
C ILE A 209 -25.65 -6.64 8.61
N ASP A 210 -25.90 -6.45 9.88
CA ASP A 210 -26.83 -5.47 10.45
C ASP A 210 -26.13 -4.55 11.47
N PHE A 211 -26.87 -3.59 12.04
CA PHE A 211 -26.34 -2.69 13.08
C PHE A 211 -25.77 -3.43 14.29
N LYS A 212 -26.36 -4.59 14.65
CA LYS A 212 -25.90 -5.36 15.81
C LYS A 212 -24.53 -5.97 15.57
N ILE A 213 -24.30 -6.52 14.39
CA ILE A 213 -23.00 -7.09 13.99
C ILE A 213 -21.95 -5.97 13.91
N ILE A 214 -22.31 -4.81 13.34
CA ILE A 214 -21.41 -3.66 13.22
C ILE A 214 -20.98 -3.15 14.59
N LYS A 215 -21.93 -2.93 15.51
CA LYS A 215 -21.66 -2.49 16.87
C LYS A 215 -20.73 -3.44 17.63
N GLU A 216 -21.03 -4.74 17.54
CA GLU A 216 -20.22 -5.78 18.19
C GLU A 216 -18.75 -5.75 17.71
N VAL A 217 -18.51 -5.48 16.41
CA VAL A 217 -17.14 -5.37 15.85
C VAL A 217 -16.48 -4.05 16.22
N LEU A 218 -17.27 -2.96 16.36
CA LEU A 218 -16.77 -1.65 16.81
C LEU A 218 -16.52 -1.62 18.33
N GLY A 219 -16.99 -2.61 19.10
CA GLY A 219 -16.85 -2.66 20.55
C GLY A 219 -17.88 -1.80 21.29
N GLU A 220 -19.08 -1.57 20.70
CA GLU A 220 -20.20 -0.80 21.23
C GLU A 220 -21.33 -1.73 21.76
#